data_47d1f91afd86ea2b855bb768eae93bbe
#
_entry.id   47d1f91afd86ea2b855bb768eae93bbe
#
_cell.length_a   1.000
_cell.length_b   1.000
_cell.length_c   1.000
_cell.angle_alpha   90.00
_cell.angle_beta   90.00
_cell.angle_gamma   90.00
#
_symmetry.space_group_name_H-M   'P 1'
#
loop_
_entity.id
_entity.type
_entity.pdbx_description
1 polymer ?
#
loop_
_entity_poly.entity_id
_entity_poly.type
_entity_poly.pdbx_seq_one_letter_code
_entity_poly.pdbx_strand_id
1 'polypeptide(L)'
;MKKILLVASIFATMAFNSLFAQYDELRILFADQKYEKVVKLADKMIGDDKFKKDPMVYYWLSKGLYKVSQSGNTAPEYKNAYKESINHLGKLLRNDKEGEAIQEDEINEYLLEVQGSLVEQIKNEISTGNFRKASSWILTYKKVTKNPIGQMLLEAAGKFKADDKSGGIAGLKVAETELAKVKDIKDFTEADKEMFKLGLIWGAEGYTSIRQVEKAKALLEKGSEWFRQDEDFQEAYNKMAR
;
A
#
# COMPACT_ATOMS: atom_id res chain seq x y z
N MET A 1 52.87 -3.05 3.12
CA MET A 1 51.47 -2.80 3.64
C MET A 1 50.80 -1.57 3.04
N LYS A 2 51.44 -0.40 2.90
CA LYS A 2 50.81 0.82 2.32
C LYS A 2 50.33 0.70 0.87
N LYS A 3 51.00 -0.12 0.01
CA LYS A 3 50.59 -0.32 -1.40
C LYS A 3 49.34 -1.19 -1.56
N ILE A 4 49.07 -2.13 -0.64
CA ILE A 4 47.89 -3.02 -0.67
C ILE A 4 46.64 -2.22 -0.26
N LEU A 5 46.78 -1.30 0.69
CA LEU A 5 45.69 -0.42 1.11
C LEU A 5 45.24 0.56 -0.01
N LEU A 6 46.19 1.04 -0.83
CA LEU A 6 45.86 1.95 -1.93
C LEU A 6 45.07 1.25 -3.05
N VAL A 7 45.42 0.00 -3.37
CA VAL A 7 44.74 -0.79 -4.40
C VAL A 7 43.32 -1.17 -3.94
N ALA A 8 43.16 -1.54 -2.68
CA ALA A 8 41.82 -1.84 -2.12
C ALA A 8 40.90 -0.61 -2.11
N SER A 9 41.44 0.58 -1.86
CA SER A 9 40.69 1.85 -1.88
C SER A 9 40.22 2.21 -3.31
N ILE A 10 41.07 1.95 -4.34
CA ILE A 10 40.69 2.22 -5.74
C ILE A 10 39.64 1.24 -6.24
N PHE A 11 39.69 -0.03 -5.85
CA PHE A 11 38.64 -1.02 -6.19
C PHE A 11 37.33 -0.74 -5.51
N ALA A 12 37.31 -0.26 -4.25
CA ALA A 12 36.11 0.13 -3.57
C ALA A 12 35.41 1.34 -4.24
N THR A 13 36.19 2.36 -4.66
CA THR A 13 35.65 3.53 -5.36
C THR A 13 35.14 3.19 -6.76
N MET A 14 35.75 2.25 -7.49
CA MET A 14 35.21 1.81 -8.79
C MET A 14 33.91 1.00 -8.67
N ALA A 15 33.75 0.17 -7.64
CA ALA A 15 32.54 -0.58 -7.40
C ALA A 15 31.35 0.34 -7.01
N PHE A 16 31.60 1.37 -6.20
CA PHE A 16 30.60 2.39 -5.87
C PHE A 16 30.14 3.16 -7.11
N ASN A 17 31.08 3.64 -7.95
CA ASN A 17 30.74 4.37 -9.17
C ASN A 17 29.89 3.55 -10.17
N SER A 18 30.09 2.23 -10.26
CA SER A 18 29.28 1.40 -11.16
C SER A 18 27.84 1.19 -10.68
N LEU A 19 27.58 1.18 -9.38
CA LEU A 19 26.22 1.09 -8.84
C LEU A 19 25.44 2.38 -9.07
N PHE A 20 26.05 3.53 -8.78
CA PHE A 20 25.44 4.84 -9.04
C PHE A 20 25.13 5.03 -10.53
N ALA A 21 26.03 4.65 -11.43
CA ALA A 21 25.85 4.77 -12.88
C ALA A 21 24.62 3.98 -13.41
N GLN A 22 24.27 2.85 -12.79
CA GLN A 22 23.10 2.06 -13.20
C GLN A 22 21.78 2.70 -12.80
N TYR A 23 21.72 3.33 -11.62
CA TYR A 23 20.53 4.09 -11.23
C TYR A 23 20.43 5.42 -11.97
N ASP A 24 21.55 6.02 -12.35
CA ASP A 24 21.57 7.23 -13.18
C ASP A 24 20.93 6.99 -14.53
N GLU A 25 21.13 5.85 -15.17
CA GLU A 25 20.45 5.49 -16.41
C GLU A 25 18.94 5.40 -16.20
N LEU A 26 18.48 4.76 -15.11
CA LEU A 26 17.05 4.70 -14.77
C LEU A 26 16.47 6.09 -14.51
N ARG A 27 17.19 6.96 -13.81
CA ARG A 27 16.80 8.36 -13.58
C ARG A 27 16.67 9.15 -14.87
N ILE A 28 17.65 9.03 -15.76
CA ILE A 28 17.64 9.72 -17.06
C ILE A 28 16.46 9.24 -17.91
N LEU A 29 16.27 7.92 -18.02
CA LEU A 29 15.15 7.35 -18.76
C LEU A 29 13.80 7.79 -18.20
N PHE A 30 13.69 7.88 -16.88
CA PHE A 30 12.46 8.34 -16.21
C PHE A 30 12.22 9.84 -16.45
N ALA A 31 13.24 10.68 -16.34
CA ALA A 31 13.17 12.11 -16.62
C ALA A 31 12.79 12.38 -18.07
N ASP A 32 13.28 11.57 -19.01
CA ASP A 32 12.91 11.60 -20.43
C ASP A 32 11.51 11.01 -20.71
N GLN A 33 10.75 10.61 -19.69
CA GLN A 33 9.44 9.97 -19.78
C GLN A 33 9.43 8.66 -20.60
N LYS A 34 10.58 7.98 -20.69
CA LYS A 34 10.76 6.69 -21.37
C LYS A 34 10.42 5.53 -20.43
N TYR A 35 9.21 5.54 -19.87
CA TYR A 35 8.80 4.66 -18.79
C TYR A 35 8.90 3.16 -19.12
N GLU A 36 8.56 2.75 -20.35
CA GLU A 36 8.72 1.36 -20.77
C GLU A 36 10.19 0.91 -20.79
N LYS A 37 11.13 1.83 -21.08
CA LYS A 37 12.56 1.53 -20.99
C LYS A 37 13.02 1.41 -19.55
N VAL A 38 12.52 2.24 -18.65
CA VAL A 38 12.73 2.09 -17.20
C VAL A 38 12.29 0.71 -16.74
N VAL A 39 11.07 0.30 -17.10
CA VAL A 39 10.52 -1.02 -16.75
C VAL A 39 11.42 -2.14 -17.28
N LYS A 40 11.79 -2.12 -18.56
CA LYS A 40 12.62 -3.16 -19.18
C LYS A 40 14.02 -3.25 -18.54
N LEU A 41 14.63 -2.10 -18.24
CA LEU A 41 15.95 -2.06 -17.63
C LEU A 41 15.91 -2.56 -16.18
N ALA A 42 14.97 -2.08 -15.37
CA ALA A 42 14.82 -2.49 -13.99
C ALA A 42 14.43 -3.99 -13.87
N ASP A 43 13.57 -4.49 -14.74
CA ASP A 43 13.21 -5.91 -14.78
C ASP A 43 14.43 -6.80 -15.14
N LYS A 44 15.24 -6.37 -16.10
CA LYS A 44 16.51 -7.05 -16.42
C LYS A 44 17.45 -7.06 -15.22
N MET A 45 17.54 -5.96 -14.47
CA MET A 45 18.39 -5.88 -13.27
C MET A 45 17.93 -6.87 -12.19
N ILE A 46 16.62 -7.02 -11.95
CA ILE A 46 16.09 -8.00 -10.97
C ILE A 46 16.47 -9.45 -11.34
N GLY A 47 16.67 -9.75 -12.61
CA GLY A 47 17.17 -11.04 -13.11
C GLY A 47 18.61 -11.37 -12.69
N ASP A 48 19.39 -10.36 -12.29
CA ASP A 48 20.75 -10.53 -11.77
C ASP A 48 20.68 -10.72 -10.24
N ASP A 49 21.33 -11.78 -9.74
CA ASP A 49 21.36 -12.12 -8.30
C ASP A 49 21.86 -10.96 -7.42
N LYS A 50 22.71 -10.08 -7.96
CA LYS A 50 23.23 -8.88 -7.29
C LYS A 50 22.11 -7.91 -6.90
N PHE A 51 21.05 -7.78 -7.71
CA PHE A 51 19.97 -6.81 -7.52
C PHE A 51 18.66 -7.43 -7.02
N LYS A 52 18.61 -8.75 -6.90
CA LYS A 52 17.39 -9.49 -6.56
C LYS A 52 16.72 -9.06 -5.25
N LYS A 53 17.48 -8.48 -4.32
CA LYS A 53 16.98 -7.97 -3.03
C LYS A 53 17.17 -6.46 -2.87
N ASP A 54 17.59 -5.78 -3.91
CA ASP A 54 17.86 -4.35 -3.88
C ASP A 54 16.55 -3.54 -3.90
N PRO A 55 16.21 -2.80 -2.83
CA PRO A 55 14.99 -2.01 -2.77
C PRO A 55 14.88 -0.97 -3.90
N MET A 56 16.01 -0.37 -4.32
CA MET A 56 16.03 0.69 -5.32
C MET A 56 15.62 0.20 -6.70
N VAL A 57 15.99 -1.04 -7.08
CA VAL A 57 15.56 -1.61 -8.37
C VAL A 57 14.05 -1.86 -8.37
N TYR A 58 13.48 -2.30 -7.25
CA TYR A 58 12.03 -2.45 -7.10
C TYR A 58 11.30 -1.10 -7.11
N TYR A 59 11.93 -0.05 -6.56
CA TYR A 59 11.40 1.32 -6.66
C TYR A 59 11.25 1.74 -8.13
N TRP A 60 12.32 1.66 -8.91
CA TRP A 60 12.29 2.07 -10.32
C TRP A 60 11.33 1.24 -11.16
N LEU A 61 11.30 -0.08 -10.94
CA LEU A 61 10.35 -0.94 -11.65
C LEU A 61 8.91 -0.59 -11.29
N SER A 62 8.63 -0.40 -10.00
CA SER A 62 7.31 0.02 -9.53
C SER A 62 6.90 1.36 -10.14
N LYS A 63 7.76 2.37 -10.03
CA LYS A 63 7.49 3.75 -10.50
C LYS A 63 7.32 3.81 -12.01
N GLY A 64 8.15 3.07 -12.77
CA GLY A 64 8.01 2.93 -14.22
C GLY A 64 6.68 2.31 -14.61
N LEU A 65 6.29 1.17 -14.03
CA LEU A 65 5.01 0.50 -14.27
C LEU A 65 3.81 1.39 -13.89
N TYR A 66 3.91 2.14 -12.79
CA TYR A 66 2.86 3.08 -12.38
C TYR A 66 2.64 4.17 -13.45
N LYS A 67 3.71 4.79 -13.95
CA LYS A 67 3.60 5.79 -15.01
C LYS A 67 3.14 5.20 -16.34
N VAL A 68 3.56 3.99 -16.69
CA VAL A 68 3.01 3.26 -17.88
C VAL A 68 1.51 3.04 -17.71
N SER A 69 1.03 2.68 -16.53
CA SER A 69 -0.42 2.48 -16.30
C SER A 69 -1.25 3.75 -16.47
N GLN A 70 -0.63 4.91 -16.24
CA GLN A 70 -1.28 6.23 -16.38
C GLN A 70 -1.18 6.81 -17.80
N SER A 71 -0.24 6.31 -18.62
CA SER A 71 0.00 6.83 -19.97
C SER A 71 -1.02 6.41 -21.01
N GLY A 72 -2.01 5.58 -20.65
CA GLY A 72 -2.97 5.01 -21.60
C GLY A 72 -2.37 3.94 -22.52
N ASN A 73 -1.20 3.39 -22.19
CA ASN A 73 -0.57 2.33 -22.95
C ASN A 73 -1.43 1.06 -22.91
N THR A 74 -1.86 0.60 -24.09
CA THR A 74 -2.75 -0.57 -24.27
C THR A 74 -2.00 -1.83 -24.70
N ALA A 75 -0.66 -1.81 -24.71
CA ALA A 75 0.14 -2.99 -25.07
C ALA A 75 -0.16 -4.15 -24.09
N PRO A 76 -0.31 -5.38 -24.61
CA PRO A 76 -0.72 -6.54 -23.79
C PRO A 76 0.16 -6.78 -22.56
N GLU A 77 1.46 -6.53 -22.67
CA GLU A 77 2.44 -6.69 -21.59
C GLU A 77 2.21 -5.70 -20.43
N TYR A 78 1.52 -4.58 -20.67
CA TYR A 78 1.23 -3.57 -19.65
C TYR A 78 -0.21 -3.56 -19.14
N LYS A 79 -1.02 -4.52 -19.56
CA LYS A 79 -2.44 -4.64 -19.14
C LYS A 79 -2.63 -4.60 -17.61
N ASN A 80 -1.68 -5.12 -16.87
CA ASN A 80 -1.71 -5.19 -15.40
C ASN A 80 -0.71 -4.24 -14.74
N ALA A 81 -0.14 -3.26 -15.48
CA ALA A 81 0.96 -2.42 -15.03
C ALA A 81 0.69 -1.75 -13.67
N TYR A 82 -0.52 -1.24 -13.43
CA TYR A 82 -0.90 -0.67 -12.14
C TYR A 82 -0.80 -1.69 -10.99
N LYS A 83 -1.35 -2.89 -11.16
CA LYS A 83 -1.29 -3.94 -10.13
C LYS A 83 0.12 -4.45 -9.91
N GLU A 84 0.91 -4.56 -10.97
CA GLU A 84 2.30 -4.97 -10.90
C GLU A 84 3.18 -3.92 -10.23
N SER A 85 2.93 -2.62 -10.47
CA SER A 85 3.62 -1.54 -9.77
C SER A 85 3.47 -1.69 -8.25
N ILE A 86 2.26 -1.92 -7.75
CA ILE A 86 2.00 -2.12 -6.33
C ILE A 86 2.68 -3.37 -5.79
N ASN A 87 2.71 -4.46 -6.58
CA ASN A 87 3.41 -5.68 -6.19
C ASN A 87 4.92 -5.43 -6.01
N HIS A 88 5.53 -4.64 -6.89
CA HIS A 88 6.95 -4.29 -6.81
C HIS A 88 7.22 -3.31 -5.68
N LEU A 89 6.36 -2.33 -5.43
CA LEU A 89 6.44 -1.47 -4.25
C LEU A 89 6.36 -2.29 -2.96
N GLY A 90 5.47 -3.28 -2.88
CA GLY A 90 5.43 -4.21 -1.75
C GLY A 90 6.68 -5.09 -1.62
N LYS A 91 7.42 -5.36 -2.71
CA LYS A 91 8.72 -6.04 -2.65
C LYS A 91 9.82 -5.10 -2.15
N LEU A 92 9.81 -3.83 -2.56
CA LEU A 92 10.67 -2.80 -1.99
C LEU A 92 10.53 -2.79 -0.46
N LEU A 93 9.31 -2.61 0.04
CA LEU A 93 9.03 -2.53 1.49
C LEU A 93 9.48 -3.78 2.27
N ARG A 94 9.38 -4.96 1.68
CA ARG A 94 9.86 -6.20 2.29
C ARG A 94 11.37 -6.35 2.29
N ASN A 95 12.05 -5.79 1.30
CA ASN A 95 13.50 -5.85 1.16
C ASN A 95 14.20 -4.76 1.97
N ASP A 96 13.55 -3.63 2.17
CA ASP A 96 13.98 -2.49 2.99
C ASP A 96 13.74 -2.75 4.48
N LYS A 97 14.49 -3.70 5.04
CA LYS A 97 14.30 -4.16 6.42
C LYS A 97 14.61 -3.10 7.46
N GLU A 98 15.61 -2.29 7.20
CA GLU A 98 16.05 -1.21 8.09
C GLU A 98 15.25 0.08 7.86
N GLY A 99 14.44 0.14 6.80
CA GLY A 99 13.63 1.30 6.46
C GLY A 99 14.42 2.46 5.88
N GLU A 100 15.65 2.21 5.40
CA GLU A 100 16.54 3.25 4.86
C GLU A 100 16.01 3.84 3.54
N ALA A 101 15.53 2.98 2.64
CA ALA A 101 15.00 3.43 1.35
C ALA A 101 13.75 4.30 1.51
N ILE A 102 12.88 3.96 2.47
CA ILE A 102 11.66 4.73 2.75
C ILE A 102 11.93 6.09 3.42
N GLN A 103 13.10 6.30 4.01
CA GLN A 103 13.49 7.60 4.55
C GLN A 103 13.88 8.60 3.46
N GLU A 104 14.13 8.14 2.22
CA GLU A 104 14.31 9.04 1.09
C GLU A 104 12.97 9.68 0.71
N ASP A 105 12.91 11.02 0.71
CA ASP A 105 11.69 11.80 0.46
C ASP A 105 10.98 11.37 -0.82
N GLU A 106 11.71 11.17 -1.91
CA GLU A 106 11.15 10.77 -3.21
C GLU A 106 10.45 9.40 -3.17
N ILE A 107 10.98 8.45 -2.40
CA ILE A 107 10.41 7.10 -2.27
C ILE A 107 9.19 7.15 -1.36
N ASN A 108 9.28 7.91 -0.29
CA ASN A 108 8.15 8.10 0.62
C ASN A 108 6.98 8.81 -0.07
N GLU A 109 7.23 9.90 -0.80
CA GLU A 109 6.20 10.58 -1.59
C GLU A 109 5.53 9.64 -2.59
N TYR A 110 6.31 8.83 -3.29
CA TYR A 110 5.77 7.84 -4.22
C TYR A 110 4.92 6.77 -3.51
N LEU A 111 5.34 6.29 -2.34
CA LEU A 111 4.54 5.37 -1.53
C LEU A 111 3.19 5.99 -1.16
N LEU A 112 3.18 7.25 -0.71
CA LEU A 112 1.96 7.98 -0.36
C LEU A 112 1.05 8.19 -1.58
N GLU A 113 1.62 8.51 -2.75
CA GLU A 113 0.89 8.63 -4.02
C GLU A 113 0.17 7.31 -4.37
N VAL A 114 0.88 6.18 -4.27
CA VAL A 114 0.30 4.86 -4.58
C VAL A 114 -0.75 4.45 -3.55
N GLN A 115 -0.51 4.68 -2.27
CA GLN A 115 -1.49 4.41 -1.23
C GLN A 115 -2.78 5.21 -1.44
N GLY A 116 -2.68 6.51 -1.70
CA GLY A 116 -3.83 7.38 -1.98
C GLY A 116 -4.61 6.90 -3.21
N SER A 117 -3.90 6.60 -4.30
CA SER A 117 -4.51 6.07 -5.52
C SER A 117 -5.26 4.75 -5.29
N LEU A 118 -4.73 3.85 -4.44
CA LEU A 118 -5.41 2.61 -4.05
C LEU A 118 -6.67 2.85 -3.23
N VAL A 119 -6.63 3.78 -2.28
CA VAL A 119 -7.80 4.14 -1.48
C VAL A 119 -8.92 4.65 -2.38
N GLU A 120 -8.62 5.57 -3.32
CA GLU A 120 -9.60 6.06 -4.26
C GLU A 120 -10.17 4.93 -5.16
N GLN A 121 -9.33 4.00 -5.60
CA GLN A 121 -9.79 2.83 -6.35
C GLN A 121 -10.74 1.95 -5.50
N ILE A 122 -10.42 1.72 -4.22
CA ILE A 122 -11.27 0.96 -3.29
C ILE A 122 -12.60 1.68 -3.09
N LYS A 123 -12.59 2.99 -2.81
CA LYS A 123 -13.80 3.81 -2.62
C LYS A 123 -14.70 3.77 -3.86
N ASN A 124 -14.12 3.89 -5.05
CA ASN A 124 -14.86 3.84 -6.31
C ASN A 124 -15.53 2.48 -6.54
N GLU A 125 -14.82 1.36 -6.30
CA GLU A 125 -15.43 0.03 -6.44
C GLU A 125 -16.53 -0.23 -5.40
N ILE A 126 -16.36 0.31 -4.19
CA ILE A 126 -17.37 0.27 -3.13
C ILE A 126 -18.62 1.07 -3.53
N SER A 127 -18.46 2.31 -3.98
CA SER A 127 -19.57 3.21 -4.34
C SER A 127 -20.39 2.69 -5.51
N THR A 128 -19.74 1.95 -6.42
CA THR A 128 -20.38 1.29 -7.58
C THR A 128 -20.95 -0.10 -7.26
N GLY A 129 -20.83 -0.58 -6.01
CA GLY A 129 -21.32 -1.89 -5.58
C GLY A 129 -20.45 -3.08 -6.04
N ASN A 130 -19.26 -2.83 -6.55
CA ASN A 130 -18.34 -3.87 -7.05
C ASN A 130 -17.52 -4.50 -5.91
N PHE A 131 -18.17 -5.01 -4.87
CA PHE A 131 -17.51 -5.49 -3.65
C PHE A 131 -16.43 -6.55 -3.90
N ARG A 132 -16.59 -7.39 -4.94
CA ARG A 132 -15.58 -8.38 -5.31
C ARG A 132 -14.26 -7.73 -5.74
N LYS A 133 -14.34 -6.67 -6.54
CA LYS A 133 -13.16 -5.92 -6.97
C LYS A 133 -12.58 -5.11 -5.81
N ALA A 134 -13.44 -4.45 -5.02
CA ALA A 134 -13.02 -3.75 -3.81
C ALA A 134 -12.21 -4.67 -2.90
N SER A 135 -12.68 -5.89 -2.62
CA SER A 135 -11.95 -6.89 -1.82
C SER A 135 -10.57 -7.22 -2.40
N SER A 136 -10.45 -7.33 -3.72
CA SER A 136 -9.14 -7.56 -4.37
C SER A 136 -8.17 -6.39 -4.17
N TRP A 137 -8.67 -5.15 -4.20
CA TRP A 137 -7.85 -3.96 -3.97
C TRP A 137 -7.50 -3.78 -2.49
N ILE A 138 -8.42 -4.09 -1.57
CA ILE A 138 -8.18 -4.10 -0.12
C ILE A 138 -7.05 -5.08 0.22
N LEU A 139 -7.05 -6.29 -0.34
CA LEU A 139 -5.95 -7.26 -0.21
C LEU A 139 -4.64 -6.75 -0.82
N THR A 140 -4.73 -5.96 -1.88
CA THR A 140 -3.56 -5.37 -2.53
C THR A 140 -2.96 -4.25 -1.67
N TYR A 141 -3.79 -3.44 -0.99
CA TYR A 141 -3.36 -2.38 -0.08
C TYR A 141 -2.48 -2.89 1.06
N LYS A 142 -2.75 -4.09 1.56
CA LYS A 142 -1.93 -4.76 2.60
C LYS A 142 -0.44 -4.83 2.26
N LYS A 143 -0.08 -4.82 0.98
CA LYS A 143 1.32 -4.93 0.55
C LYS A 143 2.11 -3.64 0.73
N VAL A 144 1.42 -2.51 0.84
CA VAL A 144 1.99 -1.15 0.85
C VAL A 144 1.65 -0.36 2.11
N THR A 145 1.08 -0.98 3.13
CA THR A 145 0.82 -0.36 4.43
C THR A 145 1.63 -1.03 5.56
N LYS A 146 1.99 -0.24 6.56
CA LYS A 146 2.51 -0.73 7.86
C LYS A 146 1.40 -0.82 8.91
N ASN A 147 0.23 -0.21 8.65
CA ASN A 147 -0.91 -0.11 9.56
C ASN A 147 -2.13 -0.84 9.01
N PRO A 148 -2.19 -2.19 9.09
CA PRO A 148 -3.19 -2.98 8.36
C PRO A 148 -4.58 -2.98 9.02
N ILE A 149 -4.82 -2.27 10.12
CA ILE A 149 -6.09 -2.34 10.86
C ILE A 149 -7.31 -1.98 10.00
N GLY A 150 -7.22 -0.90 9.21
CA GLY A 150 -8.29 -0.49 8.31
C GLY A 150 -8.60 -1.56 7.26
N GLN A 151 -7.56 -2.12 6.66
CA GLN A 151 -7.66 -3.20 5.70
C GLN A 151 -8.30 -4.46 6.32
N MET A 152 -7.94 -4.84 7.55
CA MET A 152 -8.51 -6.01 8.24
C MET A 152 -10.01 -5.84 8.50
N LEU A 153 -10.43 -4.66 8.94
CA LEU A 153 -11.84 -4.31 9.15
C LEU A 153 -12.63 -4.37 7.82
N LEU A 154 -12.08 -3.80 6.75
CA LEU A 154 -12.71 -3.81 5.43
C LEU A 154 -12.79 -5.21 4.81
N GLU A 155 -11.77 -6.06 5.00
CA GLU A 155 -11.83 -7.46 4.57
C GLU A 155 -12.97 -8.22 5.26
N ALA A 156 -13.11 -8.03 6.57
CA ALA A 156 -14.19 -8.64 7.33
C ALA A 156 -15.56 -8.13 6.88
N ALA A 157 -15.70 -6.82 6.68
CA ALA A 157 -16.92 -6.19 6.15
C ALA A 157 -17.28 -6.71 4.77
N GLY A 158 -16.30 -6.88 3.88
CA GLY A 158 -16.48 -7.43 2.53
C GLY A 158 -17.06 -8.84 2.53
N LYS A 159 -16.75 -9.66 3.55
CA LYS A 159 -17.34 -11.00 3.71
C LYS A 159 -18.84 -10.95 4.00
N PHE A 160 -19.31 -9.99 4.82
CA PHE A 160 -20.74 -9.80 5.02
C PHE A 160 -21.46 -9.41 3.72
N LYS A 161 -20.84 -8.57 2.90
CA LYS A 161 -21.40 -8.19 1.58
C LYS A 161 -21.41 -9.37 0.59
N ALA A 162 -20.54 -10.37 0.78
CA ALA A 162 -20.50 -11.64 0.03
C ALA A 162 -21.39 -12.74 0.66
N ASP A 163 -22.24 -12.40 1.65
CA ASP A 163 -23.08 -13.32 2.44
C ASP A 163 -22.33 -14.36 3.26
N ASP A 164 -21.01 -14.21 3.41
CA ASP A 164 -20.17 -15.02 4.32
C ASP A 164 -20.21 -14.43 5.74
N LYS A 165 -21.33 -14.62 6.43
CA LYS A 165 -21.54 -14.08 7.78
C LYS A 165 -20.57 -14.65 8.79
N SER A 166 -20.27 -15.94 8.73
CA SER A 166 -19.32 -16.60 9.65
C SER A 166 -17.90 -16.07 9.48
N GLY A 167 -17.45 -15.95 8.24
CA GLY A 167 -16.16 -15.37 7.93
C GLY A 167 -16.06 -13.89 8.29
N GLY A 168 -17.14 -13.12 8.12
CA GLY A 168 -17.24 -11.74 8.55
C GLY A 168 -17.10 -11.57 10.07
N ILE A 169 -17.85 -12.36 10.86
CA ILE A 169 -17.77 -12.37 12.33
C ILE A 169 -16.35 -12.73 12.80
N ALA A 170 -15.78 -13.80 12.23
CA ALA A 170 -14.43 -14.22 12.59
C ALA A 170 -13.38 -13.15 12.25
N GLY A 171 -13.50 -12.52 11.09
CA GLY A 171 -12.63 -11.43 10.66
C GLY A 171 -12.71 -10.21 11.56
N LEU A 172 -13.93 -9.75 11.89
CA LEU A 172 -14.12 -8.62 12.81
C LEU A 172 -13.56 -8.93 14.20
N LYS A 173 -13.74 -10.13 14.73
CA LYS A 173 -13.18 -10.52 16.03
C LYS A 173 -11.65 -10.41 16.03
N VAL A 174 -10.98 -10.82 14.95
CA VAL A 174 -9.52 -10.67 14.81
C VAL A 174 -9.15 -9.19 14.70
N ALA A 175 -9.87 -8.43 13.87
CA ALA A 175 -9.62 -7.01 13.71
C ALA A 175 -9.82 -6.22 15.01
N GLU A 176 -10.83 -6.52 15.81
CA GLU A 176 -11.07 -5.91 17.13
C GLU A 176 -9.93 -6.21 18.12
N THR A 177 -9.34 -7.41 18.06
CA THR A 177 -8.17 -7.74 18.87
C THR A 177 -6.96 -6.87 18.51
N GLU A 178 -6.76 -6.60 17.24
CA GLU A 178 -5.69 -5.68 16.76
C GLU A 178 -6.05 -4.23 17.05
N LEU A 179 -7.32 -3.85 16.86
CA LEU A 179 -7.84 -2.51 17.17
C LEU A 179 -7.60 -2.12 18.64
N ALA A 180 -7.73 -3.07 19.58
CA ALA A 180 -7.46 -2.83 20.98
C ALA A 180 -6.02 -2.44 21.29
N LYS A 181 -5.07 -2.72 20.37
CA LYS A 181 -3.65 -2.35 20.49
C LYS A 181 -3.36 -0.95 19.93
N VAL A 182 -4.27 -0.38 19.14
CA VAL A 182 -4.11 0.97 18.56
C VAL A 182 -4.32 2.00 19.67
N LYS A 183 -3.25 2.71 20.02
CA LYS A 183 -3.27 3.78 21.03
C LYS A 183 -3.53 5.15 20.40
N ASP A 184 -2.90 5.42 19.26
CA ASP A 184 -3.09 6.63 18.48
C ASP A 184 -2.83 6.34 16.99
N ILE A 185 -3.12 7.33 16.15
CA ILE A 185 -2.99 7.23 14.69
C ILE A 185 -2.03 8.28 14.10
N LYS A 186 -1.12 8.82 14.92
CA LYS A 186 -0.21 9.89 14.48
C LYS A 186 0.74 9.42 13.38
N ASP A 187 1.18 8.16 13.47
CA ASP A 187 2.09 7.55 12.51
C ASP A 187 1.37 6.92 11.30
N PHE A 188 0.04 7.03 11.24
CA PHE A 188 -0.73 6.59 10.10
C PHE A 188 -0.61 7.60 8.96
N THR A 189 -0.40 7.11 7.72
CA THR A 189 -0.54 7.94 6.54
C THR A 189 -2.00 8.38 6.37
N GLU A 190 -2.27 9.43 5.58
CA GLU A 190 -3.65 9.84 5.31
C GLU A 190 -4.46 8.71 4.66
N ALA A 191 -3.83 7.92 3.79
CA ALA A 191 -4.44 6.73 3.21
C ALA A 191 -4.76 5.65 4.26
N ASP A 192 -3.87 5.41 5.23
CA ASP A 192 -4.12 4.48 6.34
C ASP A 192 -5.27 4.96 7.24
N LYS A 193 -5.35 6.27 7.51
CA LYS A 193 -6.46 6.87 8.27
C LYS A 193 -7.79 6.70 7.54
N GLU A 194 -7.81 6.96 6.23
CA GLU A 194 -9.02 6.80 5.42
C GLU A 194 -9.46 5.32 5.35
N MET A 195 -8.53 4.40 5.12
CA MET A 195 -8.82 2.97 5.17
C MET A 195 -9.34 2.53 6.54
N PHE A 196 -8.81 3.10 7.61
CA PHE A 196 -9.24 2.79 8.98
C PHE A 196 -10.64 3.32 9.25
N LYS A 197 -10.93 4.57 8.88
CA LYS A 197 -12.26 5.16 8.97
C LYS A 197 -13.30 4.33 8.22
N LEU A 198 -13.04 4.02 6.95
CA LEU A 198 -13.91 3.17 6.13
C LEU A 198 -14.10 1.79 6.75
N GLY A 199 -13.05 1.21 7.30
CA GLY A 199 -13.09 -0.08 7.97
C GLY A 199 -14.01 -0.10 9.19
N LEU A 200 -13.97 0.93 10.01
CA LEU A 200 -14.86 1.10 11.18
C LEU A 200 -16.33 1.23 10.75
N ILE A 201 -16.61 2.08 9.78
CA ILE A 201 -17.96 2.31 9.26
C ILE A 201 -18.52 1.00 8.69
N TRP A 202 -17.81 0.35 7.82
CA TRP A 202 -18.26 -0.86 7.15
C TRP A 202 -18.28 -2.09 8.06
N GLY A 203 -17.38 -2.17 9.03
CA GLY A 203 -17.43 -3.18 10.08
C GLY A 203 -18.69 -3.06 10.92
N ALA A 204 -19.08 -1.83 11.27
CA ALA A 204 -20.31 -1.57 11.98
C ALA A 204 -21.56 -1.92 11.14
N GLU A 205 -21.59 -1.58 9.85
CA GLU A 205 -22.64 -2.05 8.93
C GLU A 205 -22.72 -3.57 8.87
N GLY A 206 -21.58 -4.26 8.86
CA GLY A 206 -21.50 -5.72 8.91
C GLY A 206 -22.19 -6.28 10.15
N TYR A 207 -21.89 -5.76 11.35
CA TYR A 207 -22.57 -6.14 12.58
C TYR A 207 -24.09 -5.84 12.53
N THR A 208 -24.47 -4.69 12.00
CA THR A 208 -25.89 -4.33 11.86
C THR A 208 -26.63 -5.31 10.95
N SER A 209 -26.01 -5.78 9.87
CA SER A 209 -26.60 -6.73 8.93
C SER A 209 -26.98 -8.08 9.58
N ILE A 210 -26.34 -8.42 10.69
CA ILE A 210 -26.60 -9.63 11.49
C ILE A 210 -27.27 -9.32 12.83
N ARG A 211 -27.85 -8.11 12.98
CA ARG A 211 -28.61 -7.65 14.16
C ARG A 211 -27.76 -7.53 15.44
N GLN A 212 -26.44 -7.37 15.34
CA GLN A 212 -25.54 -7.13 16.47
C GLN A 212 -25.29 -5.62 16.64
N VAL A 213 -26.39 -4.86 16.87
CA VAL A 213 -26.36 -3.38 16.90
C VAL A 213 -25.46 -2.86 18.01
N GLU A 214 -25.40 -3.49 19.18
CA GLU A 214 -24.54 -3.05 20.29
C GLU A 214 -23.05 -3.15 19.93
N LYS A 215 -22.66 -4.18 19.17
CA LYS A 215 -21.26 -4.28 18.68
C LYS A 215 -20.96 -3.24 17.60
N ALA A 216 -21.93 -2.95 16.73
CA ALA A 216 -21.80 -1.89 15.74
C ALA A 216 -21.54 -0.54 16.42
N LYS A 217 -22.34 -0.20 17.45
CA LYS A 217 -22.18 1.02 18.25
C LYS A 217 -20.82 1.05 18.94
N ALA A 218 -20.42 -0.02 19.63
CA ALA A 218 -19.15 -0.10 20.32
C ALA A 218 -17.94 0.10 19.38
N LEU A 219 -18.02 -0.45 18.16
CA LEU A 219 -16.96 -0.28 17.15
C LEU A 219 -16.84 1.18 16.70
N LEU A 220 -17.95 1.86 16.43
CA LEU A 220 -17.95 3.28 16.06
C LEU A 220 -17.61 4.18 17.26
N GLU A 221 -18.03 3.85 18.46
CA GLU A 221 -17.64 4.58 19.67
C GLU A 221 -16.12 4.57 19.85
N LYS A 222 -15.48 3.41 19.65
CA LYS A 222 -14.04 3.31 19.64
C LYS A 222 -13.39 4.16 18.54
N GLY A 223 -13.97 4.18 17.34
CA GLY A 223 -13.53 5.03 16.23
C GLY A 223 -13.66 6.54 16.52
N SER A 224 -14.61 6.95 17.37
CA SER A 224 -14.79 8.35 17.76
C SER A 224 -13.60 8.92 18.54
N GLU A 225 -12.69 8.10 19.07
CA GLU A 225 -11.45 8.57 19.68
C GLU A 225 -10.57 9.32 18.67
N TRP A 226 -10.66 8.96 17.38
CA TRP A 226 -9.81 9.49 16.32
C TRP A 226 -10.56 10.31 15.26
N PHE A 227 -11.83 9.95 14.96
CA PHE A 227 -12.59 10.51 13.85
C PHE A 227 -13.79 11.35 14.28
N ARG A 228 -13.79 11.87 15.51
CA ARG A 228 -14.92 12.68 16.04
C ARG A 228 -15.24 13.93 15.20
N GLN A 229 -14.25 14.49 14.49
CA GLN A 229 -14.42 15.68 13.67
C GLN A 229 -14.61 15.38 12.18
N ASP A 230 -14.57 14.11 11.79
CA ASP A 230 -14.78 13.69 10.39
C ASP A 230 -16.28 13.58 10.10
N GLU A 231 -16.73 14.29 9.08
CA GLU A 231 -18.17 14.40 8.76
C GLU A 231 -18.77 13.06 8.33
N ASP A 232 -18.09 12.31 7.46
CA ASP A 232 -18.55 11.00 6.98
C ASP A 232 -18.66 10.00 8.14
N PHE A 233 -17.68 10.03 9.05
CA PHE A 233 -17.69 9.18 10.23
C PHE A 233 -18.84 9.55 11.17
N GLN A 234 -19.08 10.85 11.41
CA GLN A 234 -20.16 11.32 12.24
C GLN A 234 -21.54 11.00 11.67
N GLU A 235 -21.71 11.07 10.36
CA GLU A 235 -22.96 10.64 9.71
C GLU A 235 -23.25 9.17 10.00
N ALA A 236 -22.26 8.30 9.80
CA ALA A 236 -22.38 6.86 10.08
C ALA A 236 -22.65 6.58 11.56
N TYR A 237 -21.96 7.27 12.47
CA TYR A 237 -22.18 7.17 13.92
C TYR A 237 -23.60 7.55 14.32
N ASN A 238 -24.08 8.72 13.87
CA ASN A 238 -25.41 9.23 14.19
C ASN A 238 -26.55 8.35 13.61
N LYS A 239 -26.33 7.75 12.43
CA LYS A 239 -27.27 6.80 11.82
C LYS A 239 -27.45 5.53 12.67
N MET A 240 -26.40 5.09 13.35
CA MET A 240 -26.45 3.91 14.22
C MET A 240 -26.90 4.20 15.64
N ALA A 241 -26.82 5.46 16.09
CA ALA A 241 -27.27 5.88 17.41
C ALA A 241 -28.82 6.06 17.51
N ARG A 242 -29.50 6.15 16.37
CA ARG A 242 -30.96 6.21 16.25
C ARG A 242 -31.58 4.83 16.26
#